data_22cc24f4ef4cb4abcfe7d4b1aeb7575a
#
_entry.id   22cc24f4ef4cb4abcfe7d4b1aeb7575a
#
_cell.length_a   1.000
_cell.length_b   1.000
_cell.length_c   1.000
_cell.angle_alpha   90.00
_cell.angle_beta   90.00
_cell.angle_gamma   90.00
#
_symmetry.space_group_name_H-M   'P 1'
#
loop_
_entity.id
_entity.type
_entity.pdbx_description
1 polymer ?
#
loop_
_entity_poly.entity_id
_entity_poly.type
_entity_poly.pdbx_seq_one_letter_code
_entity_poly.pdbx_strand_id
1 'polypeptide(L)'
;LSCVELGANWLGLNCWNRSSRYVPVEKVMEIVAGLPKSVTTVGIFVNESTKSIERIIRETGMDLAQLHGDETPKSCNKLTVPWFKAFRISPEFQPRQIRNFSCKTFLLDSYSKHYGGSGEKINLELASTFTEMGELILAGGLAPENVVDAISKVRPWGVDVCSGVESEPGIKDLLKVKEFINNIRNTV
;
A
#
# COMPACT_ATOMS: atom_id res chain seq x y z
N LEU A 1 11.01 -3.65 12.53
CA LEU A 1 10.48 -3.96 13.87
C LEU A 1 9.81 -2.73 14.50
N SER A 2 10.46 -1.57 14.62
CA SER A 2 9.93 -0.41 15.35
C SER A 2 8.54 0.04 14.91
N CYS A 3 8.21 0.02 13.62
CA CYS A 3 6.86 0.34 13.15
C CYS A 3 5.80 -0.66 13.68
N VAL A 4 6.18 -1.94 13.79
CA VAL A 4 5.30 -2.99 14.34
C VAL A 4 5.08 -2.80 15.84
N GLU A 5 6.14 -2.50 16.58
CA GLU A 5 6.07 -2.20 18.02
C GLU A 5 5.17 -0.98 18.31
N LEU A 6 5.15 -0.02 17.39
CA LEU A 6 4.23 1.12 17.43
C LEU A 6 2.79 0.77 17.03
N GLY A 7 2.57 -0.36 16.35
CA GLY A 7 1.26 -0.91 16.05
C GLY A 7 0.87 -0.96 14.58
N ALA A 8 1.85 -0.94 13.66
CA ALA A 8 1.58 -1.23 12.26
C ALA A 8 1.15 -2.70 12.10
N ASN A 9 0.02 -2.94 11.40
CA ASN A 9 -0.53 -4.26 11.16
C ASN A 9 0.00 -4.88 9.87
N TRP A 10 0.24 -4.04 8.86
CA TRP A 10 0.80 -4.43 7.57
C TRP A 10 2.10 -3.68 7.32
N LEU A 11 3.07 -4.36 6.68
CA LEU A 11 4.34 -3.76 6.26
C LEU A 11 4.55 -3.96 4.76
N GLY A 12 4.58 -2.85 4.01
CA GLY A 12 4.92 -2.82 2.61
C GLY A 12 6.45 -2.81 2.39
N LEU A 13 6.94 -3.77 1.62
CA LEU A 13 8.35 -3.89 1.21
C LEU A 13 8.45 -3.67 -0.29
N ASN A 14 9.15 -2.60 -0.70
CA ASN A 14 9.19 -2.19 -2.10
C ASN A 14 10.17 -3.04 -2.90
N CYS A 15 9.63 -3.88 -3.80
CA CYS A 15 10.39 -4.78 -4.68
C CYS A 15 10.68 -4.16 -6.06
N TRP A 16 10.29 -2.91 -6.32
CA TRP A 16 10.56 -2.24 -7.59
C TRP A 16 11.91 -1.53 -7.57
N ASN A 17 12.85 -2.00 -8.35
CA ASN A 17 14.26 -1.57 -8.34
C ASN A 17 14.52 -0.13 -8.81
N ARG A 18 13.51 0.55 -9.37
CA ARG A 18 13.60 1.98 -9.74
C ARG A 18 13.11 2.89 -8.63
N SER A 19 12.58 2.34 -7.55
CA SER A 19 12.14 3.11 -6.39
C SER A 19 13.34 3.50 -5.52
N SER A 20 13.34 4.73 -5.01
CA SER A 20 14.28 5.13 -3.94
C SER A 20 14.09 4.36 -2.63
N ARG A 21 13.00 3.59 -2.52
CA ARG A 21 12.63 2.74 -1.37
C ARG A 21 12.78 1.25 -1.66
N TYR A 22 13.50 0.91 -2.73
CA TYR A 22 13.73 -0.47 -3.10
C TYR A 22 14.45 -1.26 -2.00
N VAL A 23 13.96 -2.46 -1.73
CA VAL A 23 14.60 -3.41 -0.79
C VAL A 23 15.01 -4.65 -1.58
N PRO A 24 16.30 -5.02 -1.61
CA PRO A 24 16.77 -6.26 -2.25
C PRO A 24 16.11 -7.50 -1.65
N VAL A 25 15.90 -8.54 -2.46
CA VAL A 25 15.20 -9.77 -2.06
C VAL A 25 15.82 -10.41 -0.81
N GLU A 26 17.14 -10.47 -0.74
CA GLU A 26 17.88 -11.00 0.42
C GLU A 26 17.54 -10.23 1.70
N LYS A 27 17.43 -8.90 1.58
CA LYS A 27 17.08 -8.06 2.73
C LYS A 27 15.60 -8.18 3.10
N VAL A 28 14.71 -8.38 2.12
CA VAL A 28 13.30 -8.71 2.38
C VAL A 28 13.20 -10.01 3.18
N MET A 29 13.95 -11.06 2.81
CA MET A 29 13.98 -12.34 3.54
C MET A 29 14.39 -12.15 5.01
N GLU A 30 15.45 -11.38 5.27
CA GLU A 30 15.90 -11.06 6.64
C GLU A 30 14.81 -10.33 7.44
N ILE A 31 14.16 -9.32 6.82
CA ILE A 31 13.11 -8.54 7.47
C ILE A 31 11.94 -9.46 7.82
N VAL A 32 11.43 -10.23 6.85
CA VAL A 32 10.27 -11.12 7.04
C VAL A 32 10.56 -12.17 8.12
N ALA A 33 11.76 -12.77 8.13
CA ALA A 33 12.14 -13.74 9.14
C ALA A 33 12.19 -13.16 10.57
N GLY A 34 12.44 -11.86 10.71
CA GLY A 34 12.47 -11.16 12.00
C GLY A 34 11.14 -10.59 12.49
N LEU A 35 10.06 -10.73 11.70
CA LEU A 35 8.76 -10.17 12.06
C LEU A 35 7.85 -11.15 12.81
N PRO A 36 7.00 -10.67 13.72
CA PRO A 36 5.96 -11.47 14.33
C PRO A 36 4.95 -11.97 13.27
N LYS A 37 4.47 -13.20 13.40
CA LYS A 37 3.46 -13.78 12.49
C LYS A 37 2.11 -13.06 12.46
N SER A 38 1.87 -12.15 13.41
CA SER A 38 0.67 -11.31 13.47
C SER A 38 0.71 -10.12 12.50
N VAL A 39 1.86 -9.86 11.87
CA VAL A 39 2.06 -8.77 10.92
C VAL A 39 1.97 -9.32 9.50
N THR A 40 1.11 -8.72 8.70
CA THR A 40 1.00 -9.05 7.28
C THR A 40 2.10 -8.34 6.49
N THR A 41 2.85 -9.10 5.70
CA THR A 41 3.94 -8.59 4.86
C THR A 41 3.49 -8.48 3.41
N VAL A 42 3.74 -7.32 2.79
CA VAL A 42 3.25 -6.98 1.45
C VAL A 42 4.42 -6.62 0.54
N GLY A 43 4.64 -7.40 -0.52
CA GLY A 43 5.59 -7.04 -1.58
C GLY A 43 4.95 -6.06 -2.57
N ILE A 44 5.57 -4.88 -2.77
CA ILE A 44 5.06 -3.87 -3.70
C ILE A 44 5.77 -4.04 -5.05
N PHE A 45 4.97 -4.28 -6.10
CA PHE A 45 5.45 -4.52 -7.46
C PHE A 45 4.88 -3.50 -8.45
N VAL A 46 5.65 -3.14 -9.46
CA VAL A 46 5.24 -2.22 -10.53
C VAL A 46 5.59 -2.84 -11.88
N ASN A 47 4.57 -3.25 -12.64
CA ASN A 47 4.70 -3.82 -13.99
C ASN A 47 5.66 -5.02 -14.07
N GLU A 48 5.74 -5.80 -12.97
CA GLU A 48 6.60 -6.98 -12.89
C GLU A 48 5.90 -8.22 -13.51
N SER A 49 6.67 -9.18 -14.00
CA SER A 49 6.11 -10.42 -14.54
C SER A 49 5.47 -11.28 -13.44
N THR A 50 4.38 -11.98 -13.76
CA THR A 50 3.72 -12.88 -12.80
C THR A 50 4.66 -13.94 -12.24
N LYS A 51 5.56 -14.48 -13.08
CA LYS A 51 6.57 -15.46 -12.64
C LYS A 51 7.55 -14.87 -11.62
N SER A 52 7.99 -13.62 -11.84
CA SER A 52 8.90 -12.94 -10.91
C SER A 52 8.21 -12.61 -9.60
N ILE A 53 6.96 -12.10 -9.64
CA ILE A 53 6.16 -11.84 -8.44
C ILE A 53 6.02 -13.11 -7.61
N GLU A 54 5.56 -14.21 -8.22
CA GLU A 54 5.39 -15.49 -7.52
C GLU A 54 6.69 -16.03 -6.94
N ARG A 55 7.79 -15.92 -7.69
CA ARG A 55 9.11 -16.32 -7.21
C ARG A 55 9.51 -15.52 -5.97
N ILE A 56 9.43 -14.18 -6.04
CA ILE A 56 9.84 -13.31 -4.94
C ILE A 56 8.96 -13.55 -3.71
N ILE A 57 7.63 -13.62 -3.85
CA ILE A 57 6.71 -13.89 -2.73
C ILE A 57 7.07 -15.23 -2.06
N ARG A 58 7.31 -16.30 -2.83
CA ARG A 58 7.65 -17.61 -2.27
C ARG A 58 9.04 -17.65 -1.63
N GLU A 59 10.04 -17.05 -2.27
CA GLU A 59 11.41 -17.00 -1.75
C GLU A 59 11.50 -16.19 -0.46
N THR A 60 10.77 -15.09 -0.37
CA THR A 60 10.81 -14.20 0.80
C THR A 60 9.86 -14.59 1.91
N GLY A 61 8.84 -15.41 1.62
CA GLY A 61 7.79 -15.77 2.57
C GLY A 61 6.80 -14.63 2.87
N MET A 62 6.76 -13.57 2.02
CA MET A 62 5.75 -12.52 2.15
C MET A 62 4.33 -13.06 1.91
N ASP A 63 3.34 -12.43 2.56
CA ASP A 63 1.95 -12.89 2.55
C ASP A 63 1.18 -12.43 1.31
N LEU A 64 1.41 -11.21 0.82
CA LEU A 64 0.61 -10.56 -0.23
C LEU A 64 1.49 -9.86 -1.26
N ALA A 65 0.99 -9.80 -2.49
CA ALA A 65 1.53 -8.94 -3.54
C ALA A 65 0.60 -7.74 -3.77
N GLN A 66 1.12 -6.52 -3.63
CA GLN A 66 0.48 -5.28 -4.07
C GLN A 66 0.93 -4.95 -5.48
N LEU A 67 -0.02 -4.88 -6.42
CA LEU A 67 0.23 -4.58 -7.82
C LEU A 67 0.00 -3.08 -8.06
N HIS A 68 1.07 -2.30 -8.11
CA HIS A 68 1.03 -0.83 -8.11
C HIS A 68 1.36 -0.19 -9.47
N GLY A 69 1.45 -1.00 -10.51
CA GLY A 69 1.69 -0.56 -11.90
C GLY A 69 0.41 -0.49 -12.72
N ASP A 70 0.57 -0.74 -14.03
CA ASP A 70 -0.53 -0.78 -15.01
C ASP A 70 -0.88 -2.22 -15.39
N GLU A 71 -0.75 -3.15 -14.42
CA GLU A 71 -1.06 -4.56 -14.61
C GLU A 71 -2.51 -4.75 -15.05
N THR A 72 -2.73 -5.61 -16.04
CA THR A 72 -4.08 -5.89 -16.55
C THR A 72 -4.81 -6.92 -15.70
N PRO A 73 -6.17 -6.93 -15.67
CA PRO A 73 -6.94 -7.97 -14.98
C PRO A 73 -6.53 -9.39 -15.43
N LYS A 74 -6.27 -9.56 -16.73
CA LYS A 74 -5.83 -10.85 -17.31
C LYS A 74 -4.47 -11.30 -16.76
N SER A 75 -3.53 -10.38 -16.51
CA SER A 75 -2.24 -10.74 -15.91
C SER A 75 -2.39 -11.02 -14.41
N CYS A 76 -3.15 -10.20 -13.69
CA CYS A 76 -3.37 -10.37 -12.25
C CYS A 76 -4.03 -11.72 -11.93
N ASN A 77 -5.05 -12.11 -12.70
CA ASN A 77 -5.77 -13.38 -12.50
C ASN A 77 -4.94 -14.64 -12.78
N LYS A 78 -3.72 -14.51 -13.32
CA LYS A 78 -2.78 -15.62 -13.48
C LYS A 78 -1.94 -15.89 -12.23
N LEU A 79 -1.90 -14.94 -11.29
CA LEU A 79 -1.14 -15.11 -10.06
C LEU A 79 -1.78 -16.20 -9.19
N THR A 80 -0.94 -17.07 -8.67
CA THR A 80 -1.33 -18.15 -7.72
C THR A 80 -1.03 -17.77 -6.27
N VAL A 81 -0.42 -16.62 -6.04
CA VAL A 81 -0.18 -16.03 -4.71
C VAL A 81 -1.27 -15.00 -4.40
N PRO A 82 -1.59 -14.75 -3.12
CA PRO A 82 -2.53 -13.69 -2.76
C PRO A 82 -2.07 -12.32 -3.25
N TRP A 83 -2.99 -11.53 -3.78
CA TRP A 83 -2.68 -10.19 -4.31
C TRP A 83 -3.86 -9.22 -4.18
N PHE A 84 -3.54 -7.94 -4.24
CA PHE A 84 -4.51 -6.86 -4.42
C PHE A 84 -3.96 -5.79 -5.37
N LYS A 85 -4.87 -4.96 -5.91
CA LYS A 85 -4.51 -3.93 -6.89
C LYS A 85 -4.51 -2.54 -6.27
N ALA A 86 -3.47 -1.78 -6.54
CA ALA A 86 -3.42 -0.35 -6.28
C ALA A 86 -3.84 0.43 -7.54
N PHE A 87 -4.70 1.43 -7.36
CA PHE A 87 -5.17 2.32 -8.41
C PHE A 87 -4.77 3.75 -8.09
N ARG A 88 -4.22 4.45 -9.07
CA ARG A 88 -3.93 5.89 -8.99
C ARG A 88 -5.15 6.63 -9.54
N ILE A 89 -5.88 7.30 -8.66
CA ILE A 89 -7.15 7.92 -9.04
C ILE A 89 -6.95 9.36 -9.52
N SER A 90 -7.34 9.61 -10.78
CA SER A 90 -7.49 10.94 -11.37
C SER A 90 -8.98 11.35 -11.36
N PRO A 91 -9.33 12.61 -11.68
CA PRO A 91 -10.72 13.01 -11.80
C PRO A 91 -11.54 12.19 -12.82
N GLU A 92 -10.87 11.59 -13.82
CA GLU A 92 -11.49 10.74 -14.86
C GLU A 92 -11.57 9.26 -14.45
N PHE A 93 -11.08 8.89 -13.26
CA PHE A 93 -11.11 7.51 -12.79
C PHE A 93 -12.53 7.01 -12.59
N GLN A 94 -12.83 5.83 -13.11
CA GLN A 94 -14.19 5.28 -13.13
C GLN A 94 -14.31 3.99 -12.32
N PRO A 95 -15.45 3.73 -11.63
CA PRO A 95 -15.69 2.52 -10.85
C PRO A 95 -15.46 1.20 -11.63
N ARG A 96 -15.75 1.21 -12.94
CA ARG A 96 -15.50 0.03 -13.80
C ARG A 96 -14.05 -0.43 -13.80
N GLN A 97 -13.10 0.47 -13.56
CA GLN A 97 -11.68 0.13 -13.54
C GLN A 97 -11.35 -0.79 -12.36
N ILE A 98 -12.01 -0.61 -11.20
CA ILE A 98 -11.87 -1.52 -10.06
C ILE A 98 -12.62 -2.83 -10.32
N ARG A 99 -13.86 -2.76 -10.83
CA ARG A 99 -14.72 -3.94 -11.06
C ARG A 99 -14.15 -4.96 -12.04
N ASN A 100 -13.22 -4.55 -12.89
CA ASN A 100 -12.54 -5.45 -13.81
C ASN A 100 -11.55 -6.40 -13.11
N PHE A 101 -11.18 -6.14 -11.86
CA PHE A 101 -10.26 -6.96 -11.09
C PHE A 101 -11.02 -7.83 -10.09
N SER A 102 -10.60 -9.09 -9.95
CA SER A 102 -11.22 -10.07 -9.05
C SER A 102 -10.60 -10.05 -7.64
N CYS A 103 -10.27 -8.86 -7.12
CA CYS A 103 -9.75 -8.70 -5.76
C CYS A 103 -10.78 -8.00 -4.86
N LYS A 104 -10.94 -8.50 -3.63
CA LYS A 104 -11.81 -7.90 -2.61
C LYS A 104 -11.19 -6.64 -2.02
N THR A 105 -9.88 -6.68 -1.79
CA THR A 105 -9.09 -5.58 -1.26
C THR A 105 -8.46 -4.79 -2.39
N PHE A 106 -8.51 -3.48 -2.32
CA PHE A 106 -7.84 -2.59 -3.28
C PHE A 106 -7.33 -1.33 -2.59
N LEU A 107 -6.29 -0.75 -3.16
CA LEU A 107 -5.71 0.50 -2.65
C LEU A 107 -5.99 1.64 -3.62
N LEU A 108 -6.39 2.79 -3.10
CA LEU A 108 -6.47 4.03 -3.85
C LEU A 108 -5.33 4.96 -3.44
N ASP A 109 -4.54 5.37 -4.43
CA ASP A 109 -3.45 6.34 -4.27
C ASP A 109 -3.75 7.61 -5.07
N SER A 110 -3.10 8.71 -4.71
CA SER A 110 -3.15 9.94 -5.49
C SER A 110 -2.59 9.72 -6.90
N TYR A 111 -3.16 10.43 -7.86
CA TYR A 111 -2.60 10.41 -9.20
C TYR A 111 -1.30 11.19 -9.25
N SER A 112 -0.23 10.56 -9.68
CA SER A 112 0.99 11.25 -10.09
C SER A 112 1.51 10.64 -11.39
N LYS A 113 2.26 11.43 -12.17
CA LYS A 113 2.91 10.94 -13.40
C LYS A 113 3.98 9.88 -13.13
N HIS A 114 4.45 9.80 -11.89
CA HIS A 114 5.46 8.83 -11.44
C HIS A 114 4.82 7.84 -10.45
N TYR A 115 5.33 6.61 -10.41
CA TYR A 115 4.83 5.58 -9.50
C TYR A 115 5.25 5.88 -8.06
N GLY A 116 4.28 6.27 -7.22
CA GLY A 116 4.39 6.37 -5.76
C GLY A 116 5.24 7.52 -5.21
N GLY A 117 4.92 7.94 -4.01
CA GLY A 117 5.78 8.83 -3.19
C GLY A 117 5.87 10.29 -3.63
N SER A 118 4.99 10.77 -4.49
CA SER A 118 4.96 12.19 -4.93
C SER A 118 4.55 13.18 -3.83
N GLY A 119 3.93 12.69 -2.75
CA GLY A 119 3.36 13.54 -1.70
C GLY A 119 2.09 14.29 -2.11
N GLU A 120 1.58 14.08 -3.35
CA GLU A 120 0.31 14.65 -3.78
C GLU A 120 -0.84 14.05 -2.96
N LYS A 121 -1.76 14.92 -2.53
CA LYS A 121 -2.91 14.50 -1.73
C LYS A 121 -3.97 13.87 -2.61
N ILE A 122 -4.50 12.75 -2.16
CA ILE A 122 -5.63 12.08 -2.79
C ILE A 122 -6.90 12.93 -2.67
N ASN A 123 -7.75 12.88 -3.71
CA ASN A 123 -9.08 13.50 -3.65
C ASN A 123 -10.00 12.62 -2.78
N LEU A 124 -10.27 13.08 -1.54
CA LEU A 124 -11.07 12.35 -0.56
C LEU A 124 -12.54 12.20 -0.96
N GLU A 125 -13.11 13.20 -1.64
CA GLU A 125 -14.51 13.15 -2.11
C GLU A 125 -14.65 12.07 -3.19
N LEU A 126 -13.71 12.02 -4.12
CA LEU A 126 -13.69 10.97 -5.12
C LEU A 126 -13.44 9.60 -4.48
N ALA A 127 -12.48 9.48 -3.57
CA ALA A 127 -12.15 8.22 -2.90
C ALA A 127 -13.35 7.66 -2.11
N SER A 128 -14.15 8.52 -1.46
CA SER A 128 -15.33 8.09 -0.68
C SER A 128 -16.39 7.40 -1.54
N THR A 129 -16.46 7.66 -2.83
CA THR A 129 -17.42 7.02 -3.74
C THR A 129 -17.13 5.55 -4.02
N PHE A 130 -15.95 5.06 -3.63
CA PHE A 130 -15.50 3.68 -3.90
C PHE A 130 -15.55 2.77 -2.67
N THR A 131 -15.94 3.26 -1.49
CA THR A 131 -15.91 2.48 -0.23
C THR A 131 -16.80 1.25 -0.24
N GLU A 132 -17.90 1.28 -0.99
CA GLU A 132 -18.82 0.14 -1.12
C GLU A 132 -18.37 -0.93 -2.13
N MET A 133 -17.23 -0.72 -2.78
CA MET A 133 -16.74 -1.66 -3.80
C MET A 133 -15.91 -2.81 -3.24
N GLY A 134 -15.50 -2.74 -1.98
CA GLY A 134 -14.69 -3.74 -1.30
C GLY A 134 -13.90 -3.16 -0.13
N GLU A 135 -12.85 -3.85 0.27
CA GLU A 135 -11.94 -3.41 1.34
C GLU A 135 -10.99 -2.33 0.81
N LEU A 136 -11.41 -1.09 0.90
CA LEU A 136 -10.63 0.06 0.45
C LEU A 136 -9.49 0.37 1.42
N ILE A 137 -8.24 0.33 0.93
CA ILE A 137 -7.07 0.92 1.59
C ILE A 137 -6.85 2.31 0.99
N LEU A 138 -6.87 3.34 1.82
CA LEU A 138 -6.65 4.72 1.40
C LEU A 138 -5.17 5.08 1.54
N ALA A 139 -4.57 5.54 0.47
CA ALA A 139 -3.20 6.04 0.39
C ALA A 139 -3.16 7.44 -0.26
N GLY A 140 -1.99 7.94 -0.59
CA GLY A 140 -1.81 9.21 -1.33
C GLY A 140 -1.73 10.44 -0.43
N GLY A 141 -0.51 10.78 -0.03
CA GLY A 141 -0.22 11.99 0.74
C GLY A 141 -0.76 12.01 2.16
N LEU A 142 -1.05 10.82 2.74
CA LEU A 142 -1.43 10.71 4.15
C LEU A 142 -0.24 11.04 5.05
N ALA A 143 -0.54 11.69 6.17
CA ALA A 143 0.41 12.09 7.20
C ALA A 143 -0.33 12.24 8.55
N PRO A 144 0.38 12.36 9.69
CA PRO A 144 -0.26 12.54 10.99
C PRO A 144 -1.30 13.67 11.01
N GLU A 145 -1.01 14.76 10.29
CA GLU A 145 -1.80 15.99 10.31
C GLU A 145 -3.14 15.87 9.55
N ASN A 146 -3.30 14.88 8.66
CA ASN A 146 -4.47 14.78 7.80
C ASN A 146 -5.22 13.44 7.87
N VAL A 147 -4.66 12.43 8.52
CA VAL A 147 -5.23 11.08 8.54
C VAL A 147 -6.61 11.02 9.21
N VAL A 148 -6.84 11.82 10.25
CA VAL A 148 -8.14 11.89 10.96
C VAL A 148 -9.23 12.41 10.04
N ASP A 149 -8.97 13.50 9.32
CA ASP A 149 -9.90 14.06 8.32
C ASP A 149 -10.17 13.06 7.19
N ALA A 150 -9.11 12.41 6.70
CA ALA A 150 -9.21 11.39 5.66
C ALA A 150 -10.08 10.20 6.07
N ILE A 151 -9.89 9.66 7.27
CA ILE A 151 -10.71 8.56 7.80
C ILE A 151 -12.16 8.99 7.99
N SER A 152 -12.39 10.18 8.56
CA SER A 152 -13.73 10.69 8.81
C SER A 152 -14.54 10.88 7.52
N LYS A 153 -13.90 11.34 6.44
CA LYS A 153 -14.55 11.59 5.15
C LYS A 153 -14.75 10.32 4.32
N VAL A 154 -13.73 9.45 4.28
CA VAL A 154 -13.73 8.28 3.38
C VAL A 154 -14.25 7.03 4.08
N ARG A 155 -14.00 6.86 5.38
CA ARG A 155 -14.29 5.64 6.14
C ARG A 155 -13.71 4.39 5.48
N PRO A 156 -12.39 4.39 5.16
CA PRO A 156 -11.77 3.27 4.48
C PRO A 156 -11.67 2.06 5.42
N TRP A 157 -11.50 0.87 4.84
CA TRP A 157 -11.17 -0.35 5.60
C TRP A 157 -9.78 -0.27 6.24
N GLY A 158 -8.84 0.39 5.58
CA GLY A 158 -7.48 0.61 6.07
C GLY A 158 -6.85 1.86 5.50
N VAL A 159 -5.73 2.29 6.06
CA VAL A 159 -4.93 3.41 5.56
C VAL A 159 -3.49 2.98 5.34
N ASP A 160 -2.86 3.49 4.29
CA ASP A 160 -1.45 3.28 3.98
C ASP A 160 -0.70 4.60 3.96
N VAL A 161 0.47 4.63 4.60
CA VAL A 161 1.32 5.80 4.67
C VAL A 161 2.77 5.45 4.31
N CYS A 162 3.36 6.27 3.46
CA CYS A 162 4.76 6.12 3.09
C CYS A 162 5.56 7.38 3.43
N SER A 163 5.58 8.36 2.54
CA SER A 163 6.40 9.57 2.68
C SER A 163 5.98 10.48 3.84
N GLY A 164 4.70 10.51 4.21
CA GLY A 164 4.20 11.36 5.29
C GLY A 164 4.74 11.02 6.69
N VAL A 165 5.38 9.86 6.85
CA VAL A 165 6.03 9.42 8.09
C VAL A 165 7.51 9.10 7.87
N GLU A 166 8.14 9.70 6.86
CA GLU A 166 9.57 9.58 6.58
C GLU A 166 10.32 10.84 6.98
N SER A 167 11.58 10.68 7.41
CA SER A 167 12.57 11.75 7.52
C SER A 167 13.30 11.95 6.18
N GLU A 168 13.58 10.86 5.50
CA GLU A 168 14.15 10.77 4.16
C GLU A 168 13.54 9.57 3.42
N PRO A 169 13.59 9.52 2.07
CA PRO A 169 13.04 8.39 1.32
C PRO A 169 13.58 7.03 1.80
N GLY A 170 12.69 6.17 2.31
CA GLY A 170 13.01 4.86 2.87
C GLY A 170 13.35 4.86 4.37
N ILE A 171 13.52 6.01 5.01
CA ILE A 171 13.84 6.11 6.45
C ILE A 171 12.62 6.65 7.21
N LYS A 172 12.04 5.82 8.06
CA LYS A 172 10.86 6.20 8.85
C LYS A 172 11.24 7.06 10.05
N ASP A 173 10.52 8.18 10.22
CA ASP A 173 10.51 8.96 11.44
C ASP A 173 9.55 8.31 12.44
N LEU A 174 10.10 7.69 13.48
CA LEU A 174 9.33 6.92 14.45
C LEU A 174 8.36 7.79 15.28
N LEU A 175 8.64 9.07 15.45
CA LEU A 175 7.72 9.99 16.12
C LEU A 175 6.49 10.23 15.25
N LYS A 176 6.68 10.48 13.95
CA LYS A 176 5.58 10.62 13.00
C LYS A 176 4.79 9.32 12.85
N VAL A 177 5.46 8.15 12.81
CA VAL A 177 4.77 6.85 12.78
C VAL A 177 3.89 6.68 14.00
N LYS A 178 4.41 6.97 15.20
CA LYS A 178 3.66 6.88 16.46
C LYS A 178 2.45 7.82 16.47
N GLU A 179 2.65 9.05 16.06
CA GLU A 179 1.58 10.05 15.97
C GLU A 179 0.49 9.62 14.98
N PHE A 180 0.88 9.17 13.78
CA PHE A 180 -0.03 8.67 12.76
C PHE A 180 -0.90 7.53 13.30
N ILE A 181 -0.30 6.52 13.93
CA ILE A 181 -1.02 5.37 14.49
C ILE A 181 -1.93 5.77 15.64
N ASN A 182 -1.48 6.66 16.52
CA ASN A 182 -2.31 7.17 17.63
C ASN A 182 -3.52 7.94 17.10
N ASN A 183 -3.35 8.78 16.10
CA ASN A 183 -4.43 9.54 15.47
C ASN A 183 -5.50 8.60 14.87
N ILE A 184 -5.09 7.49 14.23
CA ILE A 184 -6.02 6.47 13.74
C ILE A 184 -6.79 5.84 14.90
N ARG A 185 -6.10 5.36 15.94
CA ARG A 185 -6.72 4.67 17.08
C ARG A 185 -7.74 5.51 17.85
N ASN A 186 -7.54 6.82 17.88
CA ASN A 186 -8.45 7.75 18.53
C ASN A 186 -9.66 8.13 17.66
N THR A 187 -9.68 7.73 16.40
CA THR A 187 -10.73 8.08 15.41
C THR A 187 -11.71 6.93 15.17
N VAL A 188 -11.30 5.69 15.48
CA VAL A 188 -12.08 4.44 15.21
C VAL A 188 -12.74 3.94 16.48
#